data_c1c127cb85bf9240af5658a972b3dbaf
#
_entry.id   c1c127cb85bf9240af5658a972b3dbaf
#
_cell.length_a   1.000
_cell.length_b   1.000
_cell.length_c   1.000
_cell.angle_alpha   90.00
_cell.angle_beta   90.00
_cell.angle_gamma   90.00
#
_symmetry.space_group_name_H-M   'P 1'
#
loop_
_entity.id
_entity.type
_entity.pdbx_description
1 polymer ?
#
loop_
_entity_poly.entity_id
_entity_poly.type
_entity_poly.pdbx_seq_one_letter_code
_entity_poly.pdbx_strand_id
1 'polypeptide(L)'
;RGYLQGARAIQSTDYADAQQLCSEVRRQSQAWLGGFDALLMPSAPDEAPPGLASTGDSSFNRLWTLLGVPCFSVPGALGDHGAPVGLQLVAPHGADAPTLGVALRLEQALATWATARDRCVGQE
;
A
#
# COMPACT_ATOMS: atom_id res chain seq x y z
N ARG A 1 -12.94 5.26 -21.65
CA ARG A 1 -12.95 6.37 -22.65
C ARG A 1 -12.75 7.74 -22.01
N GLY A 2 -13.28 8.02 -20.80
CA GLY A 2 -13.13 9.31 -20.11
C GLY A 2 -11.69 9.71 -19.79
N TYR A 3 -10.82 8.78 -19.40
CA TYR A 3 -9.41 9.05 -19.10
C TYR A 3 -8.63 9.58 -20.31
N LEU A 4 -8.87 9.02 -21.51
CA LEU A 4 -8.18 9.46 -22.73
C LEU A 4 -8.62 10.86 -23.18
N GLN A 5 -9.87 11.23 -22.92
CA GLN A 5 -10.36 12.59 -23.23
C GLN A 5 -9.74 13.62 -22.28
N GLY A 6 -9.67 13.31 -20.99
CA GLY A 6 -8.97 14.16 -20.00
C GLY A 6 -7.48 14.32 -20.32
N ALA A 7 -6.79 13.24 -20.68
CA ALA A 7 -5.37 13.28 -21.03
C ALA A 7 -5.05 14.17 -22.24
N ARG A 8 -5.95 14.26 -23.22
CA ARG A 8 -5.77 15.13 -24.39
C ARG A 8 -5.88 16.64 -24.09
N ALA A 9 -6.49 16.98 -22.97
CA ALA A 9 -6.64 18.38 -22.55
C ALA A 9 -5.44 18.89 -21.74
N ILE A 10 -4.56 18.00 -21.26
CA ILE A 10 -3.38 18.35 -20.48
C ILE A 10 -2.35 19.02 -21.39
N GLN A 11 -1.93 20.24 -21.04
CA GLN A 11 -0.87 20.93 -21.75
C GLN A 11 0.50 20.36 -21.31
N SER A 12 1.50 20.51 -22.19
CA SER A 12 2.87 20.08 -21.87
C SER A 12 3.46 20.80 -20.65
N THR A 13 3.06 22.05 -20.43
CA THR A 13 3.42 22.84 -19.24
C THR A 13 2.86 22.24 -17.97
N ASP A 14 1.56 21.84 -17.96
CA ASP A 14 0.92 21.23 -16.79
C ASP A 14 1.62 19.92 -16.42
N TYR A 15 2.03 19.14 -17.42
CA TYR A 15 2.79 17.91 -17.19
C TYR A 15 4.17 18.20 -16.61
N ALA A 16 4.88 19.20 -17.12
CA ALA A 16 6.20 19.61 -16.60
C ALA A 16 6.12 20.08 -15.16
N ASP A 17 5.13 20.91 -14.84
CA ASP A 17 4.88 21.41 -13.47
C ASP A 17 4.55 20.26 -12.51
N ALA A 18 3.71 19.32 -12.95
CA ALA A 18 3.38 18.12 -12.17
C ALA A 18 4.62 17.25 -11.91
N GLN A 19 5.50 17.07 -12.88
CA GLN A 19 6.75 16.33 -12.72
C GLN A 19 7.70 17.01 -11.73
N GLN A 20 7.79 18.34 -11.78
CA GLN A 20 8.60 19.12 -10.84
C GLN A 20 8.05 18.98 -9.42
N LEU A 21 6.74 19.11 -9.24
CA LEU A 21 6.08 18.88 -7.94
C LEU A 21 6.33 17.46 -7.42
N CYS A 22 6.18 16.44 -8.27
CA CYS A 22 6.47 15.05 -7.88
C CYS A 22 7.91 14.87 -7.41
N SER A 23 8.87 15.50 -8.08
CA SER A 23 10.28 15.42 -7.73
C SER A 23 10.54 16.05 -6.35
N GLU A 24 9.92 17.18 -6.07
CA GLU A 24 10.02 17.85 -4.77
C GLU A 24 9.38 17.05 -3.65
N VAL A 25 8.17 16.49 -3.88
CA VAL A 25 7.49 15.65 -2.88
C VAL A 25 8.29 14.36 -2.61
N ARG A 26 8.88 13.75 -3.64
CA ARG A 26 9.80 12.61 -3.47
C ARG A 26 11.00 12.96 -2.59
N ARG A 27 11.61 14.10 -2.83
CA ARG A 27 12.75 14.57 -2.01
C ARG A 27 12.36 14.80 -0.55
N GLN A 28 11.20 15.42 -0.31
CA GLN A 28 10.69 15.65 1.04
C GLN A 28 10.29 14.34 1.72
N SER A 29 9.68 13.40 1.00
CA SER A 29 9.26 12.12 1.55
C SER A 29 10.43 11.28 2.08
N GLN A 30 11.61 11.38 1.49
CA GLN A 30 12.81 10.72 2.00
C GLN A 30 13.16 11.16 3.45
N ALA A 31 12.99 12.45 3.74
CA ALA A 31 13.34 12.98 5.06
C ALA A 31 12.41 12.46 6.17
N TRP A 32 11.10 12.43 5.92
CA TRP A 32 10.17 11.97 6.95
C TRP A 32 10.01 10.43 6.98
N LEU A 33 10.11 9.73 5.86
CA LEU A 33 10.16 8.26 5.84
C LEU A 33 11.42 7.73 6.51
N GLY A 34 12.56 8.39 6.31
CA GLY A 34 13.84 7.97 6.88
C GLY A 34 13.91 7.94 8.42
N GLY A 35 12.91 8.49 9.09
CA GLY A 35 12.77 8.40 10.55
C GLY A 35 12.14 7.09 11.05
N PHE A 36 11.72 6.20 10.13
CA PHE A 36 11.02 4.94 10.43
C PHE A 36 11.63 3.79 9.63
N ASP A 37 11.56 2.57 10.17
CA ASP A 37 11.91 1.37 9.42
C ASP A 37 10.91 1.11 8.28
N ALA A 38 9.64 1.33 8.55
CA ALA A 38 8.54 1.35 7.58
C ALA A 38 7.27 1.97 8.20
N LEU A 39 6.37 2.45 7.36
CA LEU A 39 5.00 2.77 7.74
C LEU A 39 4.13 1.53 7.53
N LEU A 40 3.25 1.25 8.48
CA LEU A 40 2.27 0.16 8.39
C LEU A 40 0.87 0.74 8.19
N MET A 41 0.16 0.21 7.19
CA MET A 41 -1.21 0.62 6.86
C MET A 41 -1.96 -0.51 6.16
N PRO A 42 -3.30 -0.45 6.03
CA PRO A 42 -4.04 -1.36 5.16
C PRO A 42 -3.58 -1.24 3.70
N SER A 43 -3.54 -2.36 2.97
CA SER A 43 -3.15 -2.38 1.54
C SER A 43 -4.22 -1.83 0.63
N ALA A 44 -5.48 -1.88 1.06
CA ALA A 44 -6.66 -1.39 0.35
C ALA A 44 -7.70 -0.90 1.35
N PRO A 45 -8.65 -0.03 0.95
CA PRO A 45 -9.71 0.45 1.83
C PRO A 45 -10.67 -0.65 2.26
N ASP A 46 -10.82 -1.71 1.46
CA ASP A 46 -11.78 -2.79 1.66
C ASP A 46 -11.33 -4.07 0.95
N GLU A 47 -12.15 -5.12 1.02
CA GLU A 47 -12.00 -6.35 0.26
C GLU A 47 -12.02 -6.12 -1.26
N ALA A 48 -11.47 -7.07 -1.99
CA ALA A 48 -11.57 -7.06 -3.45
C ALA A 48 -13.05 -7.11 -3.88
N PRO A 49 -13.49 -6.24 -4.81
CA PRO A 49 -14.85 -6.30 -5.34
C PRO A 49 -15.13 -7.65 -6.01
N PRO A 50 -16.34 -8.20 -5.88
CA PRO A 50 -16.66 -9.46 -6.54
C PRO A 50 -16.68 -9.32 -8.07
N GLY A 51 -16.21 -10.35 -8.76
CA GLY A 51 -16.20 -10.43 -10.22
C GLY A 51 -15.04 -9.67 -10.88
N LEU A 52 -15.18 -9.34 -12.17
CA LEU A 52 -14.12 -8.76 -13.01
C LEU A 52 -14.45 -7.33 -13.49
N ALA A 53 -15.53 -6.72 -13.01
CA ALA A 53 -15.98 -5.41 -13.48
C ALA A 53 -15.16 -4.25 -12.88
N SER A 54 -14.51 -4.47 -11.73
CA SER A 54 -13.73 -3.48 -11.00
C SER A 54 -12.51 -4.12 -10.35
N THR A 55 -11.42 -3.38 -10.27
CA THR A 55 -10.19 -3.76 -9.54
C THR A 55 -10.16 -3.19 -8.11
N GLY A 56 -11.23 -2.54 -7.68
CA GLY A 56 -11.29 -1.87 -6.38
C GLY A 56 -10.75 -0.44 -6.40
N ASP A 57 -10.65 0.14 -5.20
CA ASP A 57 -10.14 1.50 -5.01
C ASP A 57 -8.61 1.48 -4.78
N SER A 58 -7.88 2.21 -5.60
CA SER A 58 -6.42 2.34 -5.53
C SER A 58 -5.94 3.52 -4.67
N SER A 59 -6.81 4.17 -3.90
CA SER A 59 -6.50 5.37 -3.12
C SER A 59 -5.29 5.18 -2.19
N PHE A 60 -5.17 4.02 -1.54
CA PHE A 60 -4.05 3.71 -0.64
C PHE A 60 -2.72 3.43 -1.32
N ASN A 61 -2.70 3.25 -2.65
CA ASN A 61 -1.50 2.90 -3.40
C ASN A 61 -0.99 4.02 -4.32
N ARG A 62 -1.85 4.97 -4.70
CA ARG A 62 -1.50 6.02 -5.68
C ARG A 62 -0.32 6.87 -5.25
N LEU A 63 -0.30 7.29 -3.98
CA LEU A 63 0.78 8.12 -3.45
C LEU A 63 2.12 7.39 -3.48
N TRP A 64 2.15 6.16 -3.02
CA TRP A 64 3.38 5.37 -2.94
C TRP A 64 3.94 5.03 -4.32
N THR A 65 3.06 4.73 -5.27
CA THR A 65 3.43 4.55 -6.69
C THR A 65 4.02 5.84 -7.26
N LEU A 66 3.40 7.00 -6.97
CA LEU A 66 3.91 8.30 -7.41
C LEU A 66 5.28 8.60 -6.81
N LEU A 67 5.48 8.30 -5.53
CA LEU A 67 6.75 8.53 -4.82
C LEU A 67 7.85 7.55 -5.25
N GLY A 68 7.49 6.39 -5.81
CA GLY A 68 8.44 5.35 -6.23
C GLY A 68 9.13 4.68 -5.05
N VAL A 69 8.45 4.59 -3.92
CA VAL A 69 8.95 3.96 -2.69
C VAL A 69 8.59 2.47 -2.64
N PRO A 70 9.40 1.62 -1.99
CA PRO A 70 9.08 0.20 -1.84
C PRO A 70 7.83 0.00 -0.98
N CYS A 71 6.95 -0.90 -1.45
CA CYS A 71 5.73 -1.31 -0.76
C CYS A 71 5.63 -2.82 -0.75
N PHE A 72 5.43 -3.40 0.43
CA PHE A 72 5.23 -4.83 0.62
C PHE A 72 3.88 -5.08 1.26
N SER A 73 3.06 -5.93 0.67
CA SER A 73 1.80 -6.36 1.26
C SER A 73 1.96 -7.74 1.87
N VAL A 74 1.50 -7.89 3.09
CA VAL A 74 1.41 -9.18 3.79
C VAL A 74 -0.05 -9.51 4.10
N PRO A 75 -0.42 -10.79 4.22
CA PRO A 75 -1.76 -11.17 4.65
C PRO A 75 -2.09 -10.55 6.01
N GLY A 76 -3.19 -9.80 6.10
CA GLY A 76 -3.64 -9.13 7.33
C GLY A 76 -4.78 -9.87 8.01
N ALA A 77 -5.96 -9.75 7.45
CA ALA A 77 -7.19 -10.33 7.99
C ALA A 77 -8.12 -10.78 6.86
N LEU A 78 -9.24 -11.40 7.23
CA LEU A 78 -10.38 -11.55 6.32
C LEU A 78 -11.36 -10.42 6.60
N GLY A 79 -11.94 -9.88 5.54
CA GLY A 79 -13.02 -8.92 5.65
C GLY A 79 -14.38 -9.58 5.85
N ASP A 80 -15.43 -8.79 5.83
CA ASP A 80 -16.80 -9.22 6.18
C ASP A 80 -17.38 -10.27 5.21
N HIS A 81 -16.90 -10.29 3.97
CA HIS A 81 -17.33 -11.28 2.96
C HIS A 81 -16.35 -12.45 2.81
N GLY A 82 -15.32 -12.50 3.66
CA GLY A 82 -14.33 -13.57 3.69
C GLY A 82 -13.19 -13.46 2.69
N ALA A 83 -13.08 -12.34 1.95
CA ALA A 83 -11.94 -12.08 1.10
C ALA A 83 -10.76 -11.50 1.92
N PRO A 84 -9.49 -11.73 1.50
CA PRO A 84 -8.35 -11.25 2.26
C PRO A 84 -8.17 -9.73 2.13
N VAL A 85 -7.88 -9.08 3.26
CA VAL A 85 -7.41 -7.70 3.34
C VAL A 85 -5.96 -7.71 3.82
N GLY A 86 -5.07 -7.12 3.04
CA GLY A 86 -3.64 -7.07 3.35
C GLY A 86 -3.26 -5.90 4.25
N LEU A 87 -2.12 -6.04 4.92
CA LEU A 87 -1.38 -4.95 5.54
C LEU A 87 -0.19 -4.58 4.67
N GLN A 88 0.03 -3.29 4.45
CA GLN A 88 1.09 -2.76 3.60
C GLN A 88 2.16 -2.08 4.44
N LEU A 89 3.41 -2.42 4.16
CA LEU A 89 4.60 -1.73 4.64
C LEU A 89 5.14 -0.82 3.56
N VAL A 90 5.30 0.45 3.88
CA VAL A 90 5.86 1.48 2.99
C VAL A 90 7.15 2.00 3.61
N ALA A 91 8.23 2.02 2.85
CA ALA A 91 9.55 2.36 3.37
C ALA A 91 10.27 3.42 2.53
N PRO A 92 11.39 3.99 3.02
CA PRO A 92 12.21 4.91 2.25
C PRO A 92 12.70 4.28 0.94
N HIS A 93 12.93 5.12 -0.07
CA HIS A 93 13.47 4.68 -1.35
C HIS A 93 14.80 3.94 -1.17
N GLY A 94 14.94 2.77 -1.80
CA GLY A 94 16.14 1.93 -1.71
C GLY A 94 16.21 1.05 -0.45
N ALA A 95 15.21 1.10 0.44
CA ALA A 95 15.14 0.26 1.63
C ALA A 95 14.42 -1.09 1.40
N ASP A 96 14.46 -1.62 0.18
CA ASP A 96 13.74 -2.84 -0.21
C ASP A 96 14.11 -4.04 0.67
N ALA A 97 15.40 -4.33 0.79
CA ALA A 97 15.88 -5.51 1.53
C ALA A 97 15.57 -5.46 3.04
N PRO A 98 15.86 -4.37 3.77
CA PRO A 98 15.47 -4.27 5.18
C PRO A 98 13.95 -4.31 5.37
N THR A 99 13.17 -3.69 4.48
CA THR A 99 11.70 -3.70 4.56
C THR A 99 11.12 -5.07 4.32
N LEU A 100 11.68 -5.86 3.40
CA LEU A 100 11.31 -7.26 3.23
C LEU A 100 11.55 -8.06 4.52
N GLY A 101 12.64 -7.79 5.23
CA GLY A 101 12.91 -8.39 6.53
C GLY A 101 11.87 -8.01 7.60
N VAL A 102 11.35 -6.77 7.57
CA VAL A 102 10.24 -6.35 8.44
C VAL A 102 8.95 -7.05 8.04
N ALA A 103 8.65 -7.14 6.73
CA ALA A 103 7.46 -7.81 6.20
C ALA A 103 7.39 -9.28 6.64
N LEU A 104 8.49 -10.01 6.54
CA LEU A 104 8.59 -11.42 6.98
C LEU A 104 8.30 -11.56 8.49
N ARG A 105 8.85 -10.68 9.32
CA ARG A 105 8.57 -10.69 10.76
C ARG A 105 7.12 -10.36 11.08
N LEU A 106 6.53 -9.40 10.37
CA LEU A 106 5.12 -9.05 10.51
C LEU A 106 4.21 -10.23 10.15
N GLU A 107 4.46 -10.88 9.01
CA GLU A 107 3.71 -12.06 8.57
C GLU A 107 3.75 -13.19 9.62
N GLN A 108 4.93 -13.49 10.17
CA GLN A 108 5.10 -14.49 11.22
C GLN A 108 4.34 -14.12 12.50
N ALA A 109 4.38 -12.84 12.90
CA ALA A 109 3.66 -12.35 14.08
C ALA A 109 2.14 -12.47 13.89
N LEU A 110 1.62 -12.10 12.72
CA LEU A 110 0.19 -12.21 12.38
C LEU A 110 -0.27 -13.66 12.35
N ALA A 111 0.49 -14.58 11.76
CA ALA A 111 0.19 -16.01 11.77
C ALA A 111 0.13 -16.59 13.20
N THR A 112 1.04 -16.19 14.05
CA THR A 112 1.07 -16.59 15.46
C THR A 112 -0.15 -16.06 16.22
N TRP A 113 -0.50 -14.80 15.99
CA TRP A 113 -1.66 -14.16 16.61
C TRP A 113 -2.98 -14.81 16.16
N ALA A 114 -3.16 -15.11 14.88
CA ALA A 114 -4.33 -15.79 14.33
C ALA A 114 -4.52 -17.15 15.00
N THR A 115 -3.45 -17.96 15.10
CA THR A 115 -3.48 -19.26 15.77
C THR A 115 -3.80 -19.16 17.26
N ALA A 116 -3.35 -18.11 17.95
CA ALA A 116 -3.66 -17.90 19.36
C ALA A 116 -5.13 -17.50 19.56
N ARG A 117 -5.65 -16.60 18.71
CA ARG A 117 -7.06 -16.19 18.72
C ARG A 117 -8.01 -17.38 18.54
N ASP A 118 -7.76 -18.21 17.53
CA ASP A 118 -8.63 -19.35 17.21
C ASP A 118 -8.66 -20.38 18.35
N ARG A 119 -7.59 -20.53 19.11
CA ARG A 119 -7.56 -21.35 20.33
C ARG A 119 -8.40 -20.78 21.47
N CYS A 120 -8.48 -19.44 21.60
CA CYS A 120 -9.29 -18.81 22.64
C CYS A 120 -10.79 -18.90 22.35
N VAL A 121 -11.18 -18.77 21.07
CA VAL A 121 -12.60 -18.82 20.65
C VAL A 121 -13.16 -20.26 20.66
N GLY A 122 -12.34 -21.27 20.48
CA GLY A 122 -12.77 -22.69 20.49
C GLY A 122 -12.98 -23.31 21.87
N GLN A 123 -12.92 -22.51 22.96
CA GLN A 123 -13.12 -22.99 24.35
C GLN A 123 -14.47 -22.58 24.96
N GLU A 124 -15.38 -22.01 24.18
CA GLU A 124 -16.77 -21.75 24.54
C GLU A 124 -17.69 -22.83 23.91
#